data_e5a0ca21a3626b3f62c2549bbfe3615c
#
_entry.id   e5a0ca21a3626b3f62c2549bbfe3615c
#
_cell.length_a   1.000
_cell.length_b   1.000
_cell.length_c   1.000
_cell.angle_alpha   90.00
_cell.angle_beta   90.00
_cell.angle_gamma   90.00
#
_symmetry.space_group_name_H-M   'P 1'
#
loop_
_entity.id
_entity.type
_entity.pdbx_description
1 polymer ?
#
loop_
_entity_poly.entity_id
_entity_poly.type
_entity_poly.pdbx_seq_one_letter_code
_entity_poly.pdbx_strand_id
1 'polypeptide(L)'
;MNAGAYGGEMKDIVESVEVLDFDNYEVKELKNEELDFSYRKSIIQRKNYIVLTIKLKLKKGNKEEIKAVYEDLRERRNSKQPLNFGSAGSTFKRPEGHFASKLIEDAGLKGYHINDAWVSEKHSGFIVNKGNASYKEVMELIEYVQKVVFEKFEVKLETEVRILKD
;
A
#
# COMPACT_ATOMS: atom_id res chain seq x y z
N MET A 1 7.16 -7.28 2.19
CA MET A 1 5.92 -7.17 1.39
C MET A 1 6.31 -6.96 -0.07
N ASN A 2 5.58 -7.56 -0.98
CA ASN A 2 5.79 -7.36 -2.41
C ASN A 2 5.16 -6.03 -2.85
N ALA A 3 5.85 -4.92 -2.66
CA ALA A 3 5.37 -3.62 -3.11
C ALA A 3 5.38 -3.55 -4.63
N GLY A 4 4.33 -2.99 -5.22
CA GLY A 4 4.20 -2.83 -6.66
C GLY A 4 3.51 -1.54 -7.05
N ALA A 5 3.95 -0.93 -8.15
CA ALA A 5 3.36 0.25 -8.75
C ALA A 5 3.75 0.32 -10.23
N TYR A 6 2.86 0.88 -11.05
CA TYR A 6 3.12 1.15 -12.47
C TYR A 6 3.65 -0.06 -13.28
N GLY A 7 3.14 -1.25 -12.97
CA GLY A 7 3.47 -2.48 -13.70
C GLY A 7 4.74 -3.21 -13.25
N GLY A 8 5.45 -2.69 -12.23
CA GLY A 8 6.60 -3.36 -11.61
C GLY A 8 6.31 -3.78 -10.17
N GLU A 9 6.92 -4.85 -9.71
CA GLU A 9 6.84 -5.34 -8.33
C GLU A 9 8.22 -5.67 -7.77
N MET A 10 8.36 -5.68 -6.45
CA MET A 10 9.64 -6.03 -5.82
C MET A 10 10.12 -7.44 -6.20
N LYS A 11 9.22 -8.39 -6.39
CA LYS A 11 9.56 -9.75 -6.85
C LYS A 11 10.35 -9.76 -8.16
N ASP A 12 10.18 -8.75 -9.02
CA ASP A 12 10.80 -8.70 -10.35
C ASP A 12 12.28 -8.33 -10.29
N ILE A 13 12.72 -7.72 -9.17
CA ILE A 13 14.07 -7.19 -9.01
C ILE A 13 14.83 -7.70 -7.78
N VAL A 14 14.15 -8.30 -6.80
CA VAL A 14 14.81 -8.90 -5.63
C VAL A 14 15.51 -10.20 -6.06
N GLU A 15 16.80 -10.31 -5.81
CA GLU A 15 17.59 -11.54 -6.02
C GLU A 15 17.56 -12.42 -4.77
N SER A 16 17.83 -11.82 -3.61
CA SER A 16 17.80 -12.50 -2.32
C SER A 16 17.58 -11.49 -1.17
N VAL A 17 17.25 -12.03 -0.01
CA VAL A 17 17.08 -11.27 1.24
C VAL A 17 17.79 -12.01 2.36
N GLU A 18 18.67 -11.32 3.08
CA GLU A 18 19.24 -11.81 4.32
C GLU A 18 18.33 -11.44 5.48
N VAL A 19 17.99 -12.41 6.31
CA VAL A 19 17.09 -12.26 7.45
C VAL A 19 17.73 -12.82 8.73
N LEU A 20 17.43 -12.19 9.86
CA LEU A 20 17.55 -12.80 11.18
C LEU A 20 16.24 -13.53 11.49
N ASP A 21 16.35 -14.84 11.70
CA ASP A 21 15.24 -15.67 12.17
C ASP A 21 15.17 -15.60 13.70
N PHE A 22 14.11 -15.00 14.24
CA PHE A 22 13.95 -14.83 15.69
C PHE A 22 13.56 -16.12 16.42
N ASP A 23 13.17 -17.16 15.70
CA ASP A 23 12.79 -18.44 16.33
C ASP A 23 14.01 -19.24 16.76
N ASN A 24 15.16 -19.08 16.08
CA ASN A 24 16.41 -19.78 16.37
C ASN A 24 17.65 -18.86 16.44
N TYR A 25 17.47 -17.55 16.24
CA TYR A 25 18.52 -16.52 16.22
C TYR A 25 19.61 -16.74 15.16
N GLU A 26 19.26 -17.37 14.06
CA GLU A 26 20.16 -17.60 12.94
C GLU A 26 19.97 -16.55 11.83
N VAL A 27 21.09 -16.16 11.22
CA VAL A 27 21.07 -15.34 10.01
C VAL A 27 21.10 -16.27 8.80
N LYS A 28 20.16 -16.08 7.87
CA LYS A 28 20.06 -16.86 6.65
C LYS A 28 19.69 -16.03 5.44
N GLU A 29 20.16 -16.46 4.27
CA GLU A 29 19.80 -15.87 2.98
C GLU A 29 18.62 -16.64 2.38
N LEU A 30 17.58 -15.93 1.98
CA LEU A 30 16.42 -16.44 1.25
C LEU A 30 16.50 -15.97 -0.19
N LYS A 31 16.46 -16.89 -1.14
CA LYS A 31 16.37 -16.59 -2.58
C LYS A 31 14.97 -16.07 -2.95
N ASN A 32 14.84 -15.45 -4.13
CA ASN A 32 13.58 -14.89 -4.61
C ASN A 32 12.43 -15.89 -4.54
N GLU A 33 12.63 -17.13 -4.98
CA GLU A 33 11.63 -18.20 -4.98
C GLU A 33 11.19 -18.64 -3.59
N GLU A 34 12.04 -18.46 -2.57
CA GLU A 34 11.74 -18.77 -1.17
C GLU A 34 10.95 -17.65 -0.47
N LEU A 35 10.93 -16.45 -1.07
CA LEU A 35 10.24 -15.29 -0.52
C LEU A 35 8.71 -15.37 -0.68
N ASP A 36 8.20 -16.32 -1.45
CA ASP A 36 6.76 -16.58 -1.67
C ASP A 36 5.97 -15.28 -1.90
N PHE A 37 6.45 -14.52 -2.88
CA PHE A 37 5.84 -13.25 -3.24
C PHE A 37 4.48 -13.40 -3.90
N SER A 38 3.49 -12.70 -3.37
CA SER A 38 2.17 -12.53 -3.98
C SER A 38 1.66 -11.10 -3.76
N TYR A 39 0.43 -10.80 -4.16
CA TYR A 39 -0.12 -9.45 -4.01
C TYR A 39 -0.09 -8.99 -2.55
N ARG A 40 0.75 -7.99 -2.25
CA ARG A 40 0.99 -7.41 -0.91
C ARG A 40 1.41 -8.44 0.15
N LYS A 41 2.04 -9.55 -0.26
CA LYS A 41 2.49 -10.62 0.65
C LYS A 41 3.90 -11.11 0.32
N SER A 42 4.57 -11.62 1.34
CA SER A 42 5.82 -12.41 1.25
C SER A 42 5.95 -13.29 2.49
N ILE A 43 6.89 -14.23 2.48
CA ILE A 43 7.22 -15.07 3.64
C ILE A 43 7.62 -14.23 4.87
N ILE A 44 8.27 -13.08 4.65
CA ILE A 44 8.74 -12.16 5.70
C ILE A 44 7.60 -11.72 6.64
N GLN A 45 6.38 -11.61 6.12
CA GLN A 45 5.23 -11.16 6.92
C GLN A 45 4.56 -12.29 7.71
N ARG A 46 4.91 -13.55 7.40
CA ARG A 46 4.31 -14.75 7.99
C ARG A 46 5.24 -15.48 8.97
N LYS A 47 6.51 -15.13 8.92
CA LYS A 47 7.56 -15.67 9.80
C LYS A 47 8.08 -14.58 10.72
N ASN A 48 8.70 -14.99 11.78
CA ASN A 48 9.31 -14.09 12.77
C ASN A 48 10.71 -13.65 12.29
N TYR A 49 10.75 -12.95 11.13
CA TYR A 49 11.97 -12.51 10.47
C TYR A 49 12.18 -11.01 10.58
N ILE A 50 13.43 -10.62 10.84
CA ILE A 50 13.92 -9.25 10.61
C ILE A 50 14.78 -9.25 9.37
N VAL A 51 14.44 -8.39 8.40
CA VAL A 51 15.25 -8.18 7.19
C VAL A 51 16.50 -7.38 7.54
N LEU A 52 17.67 -7.93 7.25
CA LEU A 52 18.96 -7.28 7.44
C LEU A 52 19.44 -6.61 6.16
N THR A 53 19.45 -7.37 5.05
CA THR A 53 19.87 -6.86 3.73
C THR A 53 18.96 -7.35 2.63
N ILE A 54 18.87 -6.57 1.53
CA ILE A 54 18.14 -6.94 0.32
C ILE A 54 19.09 -6.79 -0.87
N LYS A 55 19.30 -7.87 -1.62
CA LYS A 55 20.06 -7.86 -2.85
C LYS A 55 19.14 -7.69 -4.04
N LEU A 56 19.38 -6.65 -4.82
CA LEU A 56 18.60 -6.34 -6.01
C LEU A 56 19.40 -6.65 -7.28
N LYS A 57 18.73 -7.28 -8.24
CA LYS A 57 19.28 -7.51 -9.58
C LYS A 57 18.61 -6.54 -10.56
N LEU A 58 19.37 -5.54 -10.96
CA LEU A 58 18.90 -4.48 -11.86
C LEU A 58 19.53 -4.65 -13.25
N LYS A 59 18.83 -4.15 -14.27
CA LYS A 59 19.36 -4.06 -15.64
C LYS A 59 19.99 -2.69 -15.84
N LYS A 60 21.17 -2.64 -16.47
CA LYS A 60 21.74 -1.38 -16.93
C LYS A 60 20.85 -0.79 -18.03
N GLY A 61 20.66 0.53 -17.99
CA GLY A 61 19.87 1.26 -18.98
C GLY A 61 20.49 2.62 -19.32
N ASN A 62 19.89 3.33 -20.25
CA ASN A 62 20.28 4.67 -20.60
C ASN A 62 19.83 5.65 -19.50
N LYS A 63 20.73 6.53 -19.05
CA LYS A 63 20.47 7.41 -17.90
C LYS A 63 19.37 8.45 -18.21
N GLU A 64 19.36 8.98 -19.42
CA GLU A 64 18.39 9.98 -19.88
C GLU A 64 16.99 9.37 -19.98
N GLU A 65 16.88 8.16 -20.52
CA GLU A 65 15.60 7.43 -20.61
C GLU A 65 15.07 7.08 -19.20
N ILE A 66 15.94 6.58 -18.31
CA ILE A 66 15.57 6.27 -16.93
C ILE A 66 15.07 7.53 -16.22
N LYS A 67 15.75 8.67 -16.41
CA LYS A 67 15.36 9.95 -15.82
C LYS A 67 14.00 10.40 -16.35
N ALA A 68 13.77 10.31 -17.66
CA ALA A 68 12.49 10.68 -18.27
C ALA A 68 11.33 9.85 -17.72
N VAL A 69 11.50 8.52 -17.61
CA VAL A 69 10.50 7.63 -17.01
C VAL A 69 10.27 7.98 -15.53
N TYR A 70 11.33 8.23 -14.76
CA TYR A 70 11.20 8.62 -13.36
C TYR A 70 10.39 9.91 -13.18
N GLU A 71 10.69 10.93 -13.99
CA GLU A 71 10.00 12.23 -13.93
C GLU A 71 8.52 12.09 -14.33
N ASP A 72 8.21 11.34 -15.39
CA ASP A 72 6.82 11.05 -15.79
C ASP A 72 6.06 10.33 -14.66
N LEU A 73 6.62 9.28 -14.08
CA LEU A 73 5.97 8.54 -12.99
C LEU A 73 5.81 9.40 -11.72
N ARG A 74 6.78 10.26 -11.44
CA ARG A 74 6.70 11.22 -10.33
C ARG A 74 5.57 12.23 -10.55
N GLU A 75 5.45 12.78 -11.75
CA GLU A 75 4.38 13.72 -12.09
C GLU A 75 3.00 13.05 -12.00
N ARG A 76 2.84 11.84 -12.55
CA ARG A 76 1.61 11.05 -12.43
C ARG A 76 1.23 10.78 -10.97
N ARG A 77 2.20 10.52 -10.11
CA ARG A 77 1.97 10.34 -8.67
C ARG A 77 1.52 11.66 -8.04
N ASN A 78 2.25 12.73 -8.28
CA ASN A 78 1.96 14.06 -7.72
C ASN A 78 0.58 14.58 -8.15
N SER A 79 0.19 14.32 -9.40
CA SER A 79 -1.12 14.75 -9.92
C SER A 79 -2.29 13.95 -9.34
N LYS A 80 -2.08 12.66 -8.99
CA LYS A 80 -3.16 11.75 -8.58
C LYS A 80 -3.26 11.50 -7.08
N GLN A 81 -2.17 11.64 -6.32
CA GLN A 81 -2.16 11.34 -4.88
C GLN A 81 -2.22 12.60 -4.03
N PRO A 82 -2.86 12.57 -2.85
CA PRO A 82 -3.01 13.71 -1.94
C PRO A 82 -1.76 13.91 -1.08
N LEU A 83 -0.60 14.23 -1.69
CA LEU A 83 0.70 14.29 -1.03
C LEU A 83 0.87 15.50 -0.10
N ASN A 84 -0.07 16.45 -0.12
CA ASN A 84 -0.09 17.64 0.73
C ASN A 84 -0.73 17.42 2.10
N PHE A 85 -1.26 16.23 2.36
CA PHE A 85 -1.85 15.85 3.64
C PHE A 85 -1.19 14.62 4.22
N GLY A 86 -1.19 14.48 5.53
CA GLY A 86 -0.77 13.25 6.21
C GLY A 86 -1.67 12.09 5.84
N SER A 87 -1.08 10.96 5.43
CA SER A 87 -1.81 9.71 5.15
C SER A 87 -0.88 8.51 5.24
N ALA A 88 -1.45 7.33 5.44
CA ALA A 88 -0.73 6.06 5.40
C ALA A 88 -0.69 5.41 3.99
N GLY A 89 -0.97 6.18 2.94
CA GLY A 89 -1.08 5.69 1.57
C GLY A 89 -2.49 5.20 1.22
N SER A 90 -2.60 4.27 0.26
CA SER A 90 -3.89 3.63 -0.04
C SER A 90 -4.41 2.89 1.19
N THR A 91 -5.62 3.23 1.61
CA THR A 91 -6.21 2.67 2.83
C THR A 91 -6.69 1.24 2.64
N PHE A 92 -7.17 0.93 1.43
CA PHE A 92 -7.75 -0.37 1.11
C PHE A 92 -6.98 -1.09 0.00
N LYS A 93 -6.90 -2.42 0.12
CA LYS A 93 -6.43 -3.30 -0.94
C LYS A 93 -7.36 -3.23 -2.14
N ARG A 94 -6.85 -3.62 -3.29
CA ARG A 94 -7.66 -3.77 -4.49
C ARG A 94 -8.52 -5.03 -4.35
N PRO A 95 -9.88 -4.93 -4.35
CA PRO A 95 -10.76 -6.09 -4.38
C PRO A 95 -10.66 -6.81 -5.73
N GLU A 96 -10.95 -8.10 -5.74
CA GLU A 96 -10.99 -8.88 -6.97
C GLU A 96 -12.01 -8.30 -7.96
N GLY A 97 -11.59 -8.12 -9.19
CA GLY A 97 -12.43 -7.55 -10.25
C GLY A 97 -12.74 -6.05 -10.14
N HIS A 98 -12.32 -5.37 -9.07
CA HIS A 98 -12.70 -3.99 -8.78
C HIS A 98 -11.49 -3.11 -8.43
N PHE A 99 -11.72 -1.79 -8.38
CA PHE A 99 -10.80 -0.81 -7.80
C PHE A 99 -11.46 -0.20 -6.57
N ALA A 100 -10.82 -0.30 -5.40
CA ALA A 100 -11.37 0.25 -4.15
C ALA A 100 -11.70 1.74 -4.29
N SER A 101 -10.81 2.54 -4.89
CA SER A 101 -11.05 3.97 -5.10
C SER A 101 -12.29 4.24 -5.96
N LYS A 102 -12.54 3.43 -6.99
CA LYS A 102 -13.73 3.60 -7.85
C LYS A 102 -15.02 3.28 -7.08
N LEU A 103 -15.04 2.18 -6.33
CA LEU A 103 -16.20 1.82 -5.49
C LEU A 103 -16.51 2.90 -4.45
N ILE A 104 -15.48 3.46 -3.80
CA ILE A 104 -15.65 4.54 -2.81
C ILE A 104 -16.19 5.82 -3.47
N GLU A 105 -15.71 6.16 -4.66
CA GLU A 105 -16.19 7.31 -5.43
C GLU A 105 -17.64 7.10 -5.89
N ASP A 106 -17.97 5.92 -6.45
CA ASP A 106 -19.33 5.56 -6.89
C ASP A 106 -20.30 5.41 -5.71
N ALA A 107 -19.79 5.13 -4.52
CA ALA A 107 -20.54 5.18 -3.28
C ALA A 107 -20.91 6.61 -2.86
N GLY A 108 -20.32 7.64 -3.47
CA GLY A 108 -20.53 9.05 -3.12
C GLY A 108 -19.73 9.50 -1.90
N LEU A 109 -18.67 8.75 -1.52
CA LEU A 109 -17.91 9.00 -0.30
C LEU A 109 -16.68 9.90 -0.50
N LYS A 110 -16.40 10.35 -1.72
CA LYS A 110 -15.31 11.28 -2.00
C LYS A 110 -15.53 12.60 -1.24
N GLY A 111 -14.56 13.01 -0.43
CA GLY A 111 -14.69 14.19 0.44
C GLY A 111 -15.51 13.98 1.71
N TYR A 112 -16.08 12.79 1.93
CA TYR A 112 -16.74 12.47 3.20
C TYR A 112 -15.72 12.46 4.35
N HIS A 113 -16.11 12.92 5.53
CA HIS A 113 -15.18 13.07 6.65
C HIS A 113 -15.84 12.85 8.01
N ILE A 114 -15.01 12.51 8.96
CA ILE A 114 -15.31 12.52 10.39
C ILE A 114 -14.26 13.42 11.04
N ASN A 115 -14.67 14.61 11.46
CA ASN A 115 -13.78 15.69 11.90
C ASN A 115 -12.62 15.92 10.89
N ASP A 116 -11.37 15.72 11.31
CA ASP A 116 -10.19 15.95 10.47
C ASP A 116 -9.72 14.71 9.66
N ALA A 117 -10.38 13.57 9.82
CA ALA A 117 -10.19 12.40 8.98
C ALA A 117 -11.07 12.45 7.73
N TRP A 118 -10.48 12.50 6.54
CA TRP A 118 -11.20 12.71 5.27
C TRP A 118 -10.91 11.62 4.25
N VAL A 119 -11.95 11.17 3.53
CA VAL A 119 -11.76 10.49 2.25
C VAL A 119 -11.27 11.54 1.25
N SER A 120 -10.08 11.34 0.70
CA SER A 120 -9.45 12.33 -0.15
C SER A 120 -10.29 12.66 -1.40
N GLU A 121 -10.47 13.94 -1.66
CA GLU A 121 -11.13 14.46 -2.88
C GLU A 121 -10.28 14.22 -4.13
N LYS A 122 -8.96 14.07 -3.96
CA LYS A 122 -8.02 13.84 -5.07
C LYS A 122 -7.94 12.36 -5.46
N HIS A 123 -8.01 11.46 -4.47
CA HIS A 123 -7.96 10.01 -4.66
C HIS A 123 -8.75 9.30 -3.56
N SER A 124 -9.95 8.86 -3.85
CA SER A 124 -10.89 8.28 -2.89
C SER A 124 -10.41 6.99 -2.17
N GLY A 125 -9.36 6.35 -2.67
CA GLY A 125 -8.70 5.23 -1.98
C GLY A 125 -7.79 5.65 -0.81
N PHE A 126 -7.62 6.96 -0.56
CA PHE A 126 -6.81 7.51 0.52
C PHE A 126 -7.68 8.12 1.59
N ILE A 127 -7.42 7.80 2.85
CA ILE A 127 -7.87 8.58 3.99
C ILE A 127 -6.72 9.50 4.39
N VAL A 128 -7.01 10.79 4.49
CA VAL A 128 -6.05 11.84 4.81
C VAL A 128 -6.41 12.53 6.11
N ASN A 129 -5.40 12.99 6.83
CA ASN A 129 -5.56 13.84 7.99
C ASN A 129 -5.39 15.30 7.55
N LYS A 130 -6.47 16.10 7.63
CA LYS A 130 -6.46 17.53 7.27
C LYS A 130 -6.17 18.46 8.45
N GLY A 131 -5.88 17.90 9.63
CA GLY A 131 -5.59 18.66 10.85
C GLY A 131 -5.06 17.76 11.95
N ASN A 132 -5.89 17.49 12.95
CA ASN A 132 -5.56 16.71 14.13
C ASN A 132 -6.44 15.45 14.28
N ALA A 133 -6.69 14.75 13.16
CA ALA A 133 -7.47 13.52 13.21
C ALA A 133 -6.87 12.51 14.19
N SER A 134 -7.68 12.02 15.11
CA SER A 134 -7.31 10.96 16.05
C SER A 134 -7.36 9.59 15.36
N TYR A 135 -6.67 8.61 15.96
CA TYR A 135 -6.78 7.21 15.55
C TYR A 135 -8.23 6.73 15.49
N LYS A 136 -9.04 7.10 16.50
CA LYS A 136 -10.45 6.71 16.58
C LYS A 136 -11.26 7.23 15.37
N GLU A 137 -11.09 8.49 15.00
CA GLU A 137 -11.78 9.10 13.86
C GLU A 137 -11.39 8.45 12.53
N VAL A 138 -10.09 8.12 12.36
CA VAL A 138 -9.62 7.39 11.18
C VAL A 138 -10.24 5.99 11.12
N MET A 139 -10.32 5.28 12.25
CA MET A 139 -10.93 3.96 12.30
C MET A 139 -12.43 3.99 12.02
N GLU A 140 -13.15 4.92 12.63
CA GLU A 140 -14.59 5.13 12.39
C GLU A 140 -14.86 5.42 10.89
N LEU A 141 -14.00 6.24 10.27
CA LEU A 141 -14.10 6.53 8.84
C LEU A 141 -13.83 5.28 7.97
N ILE A 142 -12.82 4.47 8.31
CA ILE A 142 -12.53 3.20 7.62
C ILE A 142 -13.75 2.28 7.68
N GLU A 143 -14.29 2.07 8.87
CA GLU A 143 -15.45 1.19 9.09
C GLU A 143 -16.70 1.69 8.34
N TYR A 144 -16.92 3.00 8.36
CA TYR A 144 -18.03 3.61 7.63
C TYR A 144 -17.90 3.42 6.12
N VAL A 145 -16.71 3.64 5.54
CA VAL A 145 -16.44 3.40 4.12
C VAL A 145 -16.68 1.93 3.75
N GLN A 146 -16.17 0.99 4.57
CA GLN A 146 -16.36 -0.44 4.35
C GLN A 146 -17.85 -0.81 4.35
N LYS A 147 -18.60 -0.30 5.32
CA LYS A 147 -20.05 -0.53 5.45
C LYS A 147 -20.80 -0.03 4.22
N VAL A 148 -20.62 1.23 3.84
CA VAL A 148 -21.37 1.85 2.73
C VAL A 148 -21.04 1.19 1.39
N VAL A 149 -19.76 0.84 1.15
CA VAL A 149 -19.38 0.14 -0.07
C VAL A 149 -19.99 -1.26 -0.11
N PHE A 150 -19.99 -1.98 1.02
CA PHE A 150 -20.63 -3.30 1.09
C PHE A 150 -22.14 -3.23 0.88
N GLU A 151 -22.83 -2.27 1.49
CA GLU A 151 -24.29 -2.08 1.32
C GLU A 151 -24.69 -1.75 -0.12
N LYS A 152 -23.83 -1.01 -0.86
CA LYS A 152 -24.14 -0.61 -2.24
C LYS A 152 -23.72 -1.62 -3.31
N PHE A 153 -22.64 -2.33 -3.10
CA PHE A 153 -22.00 -3.13 -4.15
C PHE A 153 -21.75 -4.59 -3.76
N GLU A 154 -22.05 -4.98 -2.51
CA GLU A 154 -21.79 -6.31 -1.93
C GLU A 154 -20.29 -6.70 -1.95
N VAL A 155 -19.40 -5.70 -2.12
CA VAL A 155 -17.93 -5.89 -2.14
C VAL A 155 -17.33 -5.55 -0.78
N LYS A 156 -16.61 -6.49 -0.17
CA LYS A 156 -15.88 -6.26 1.07
C LYS A 156 -14.54 -5.59 0.78
N LEU A 157 -14.31 -4.41 1.36
CA LEU A 157 -13.01 -3.74 1.33
C LEU A 157 -12.14 -4.25 2.48
N GLU A 158 -10.94 -4.74 2.16
CA GLU A 158 -9.91 -5.06 3.14
C GLU A 158 -8.93 -3.89 3.29
N THR A 159 -8.52 -3.56 4.51
CA THR A 159 -7.49 -2.54 4.73
C THR A 159 -6.12 -3.01 4.22
N GLU A 160 -5.40 -2.12 3.53
CA GLU A 160 -3.98 -2.30 3.22
C GLU A 160 -3.11 -1.74 4.36
N VAL A 161 -3.58 -0.70 5.03
CA VAL A 161 -2.95 -0.15 6.23
C VAL A 161 -2.98 -1.17 7.36
N ARG A 162 -1.86 -1.27 8.10
CA ARG A 162 -1.75 -2.15 9.26
C ARG A 162 -2.10 -1.39 10.51
N ILE A 163 -3.06 -1.91 11.23
CA ILE A 163 -3.51 -1.37 12.51
C ILE A 163 -2.73 -2.09 13.60
N LEU A 164 -1.87 -1.34 14.29
CA LEU A 164 -1.20 -1.84 15.48
C LEU A 164 -2.18 -1.75 16.65
N LYS A 165 -2.34 -2.84 17.35
CA LYS A 165 -3.11 -2.90 18.62
C LYS A 165 -2.09 -3.02 19.75
N ASP A 166 -2.34 -2.30 20.82
CA ASP A 166 -1.60 -2.45 22.10
C ASP A 166 -1.86 -3.82 22.70
#